data_95134d0dda602c8155f67ae1c4a34fed
#
_entry.id   95134d0dda602c8155f67ae1c4a34fed
#
_cell.length_a   1.000
_cell.length_b   1.000
_cell.length_c   1.000
_cell.angle_alpha   90.00
_cell.angle_beta   90.00
_cell.angle_gamma   90.00
#
_symmetry.space_group_name_H-M   'P 1'
#
loop_
_entity.id
_entity.type
_entity.pdbx_description
1 polymer ?
#
loop_
_entity_poly.entity_id
_entity_poly.type
_entity_poly.pdbx_seq_one_letter_code
_entity_poly.pdbx_strand_id
1 'polypeptide(L)'
;MELEESWVFGMWPRRLLLFEDRIEVRDFELLRERAQKMSYGMMEKVVVSGEGWLASLLITIQGSRPVLIRGVNKENGERARTLIEERMKRVKDNPSRTRRSSPANPEAERLIQALTELRDAGILSKEEFDTKRSEVIRGKSEHR
;
A
#
# COMPACT_ATOMS: atom_id res chain seq x y z
N MET A 1 1.66 -5.83 -10.46
CA MET A 1 0.46 -5.87 -11.34
C MET A 1 -0.33 -4.60 -11.10
N GLU A 2 -0.84 -3.99 -12.16
CA GLU A 2 -1.67 -2.79 -12.12
C GLU A 2 -3.06 -3.11 -12.67
N LEU A 3 -4.08 -2.65 -11.97
CA LEU A 3 -5.49 -2.72 -12.39
C LEU A 3 -6.06 -1.32 -12.39
N GLU A 4 -6.70 -0.96 -13.48
CA GLU A 4 -7.35 0.33 -13.65
C GLU A 4 -8.87 0.15 -13.72
N GLU A 5 -9.61 1.00 -13.03
CA GLU A 5 -11.07 1.06 -13.11
C GLU A 5 -11.47 1.57 -14.50
N SER A 6 -12.52 1.02 -15.07
CA SER A 6 -13.02 1.50 -16.36
C SER A 6 -13.58 2.93 -16.22
N TRP A 7 -13.22 3.81 -17.14
CA TRP A 7 -13.68 5.21 -17.21
C TRP A 7 -15.23 5.33 -17.28
N VAL A 8 -15.91 4.27 -17.68
CA VAL A 8 -17.39 4.21 -17.74
C VAL A 8 -18.04 4.39 -16.35
N PHE A 9 -17.33 4.05 -15.28
CA PHE A 9 -17.84 4.10 -13.91
C PHE A 9 -17.40 5.34 -13.11
N GLY A 10 -16.59 6.20 -13.69
CA GLY A 10 -16.17 7.43 -13.05
C GLY A 10 -15.30 8.30 -13.96
N MET A 11 -15.38 9.61 -13.78
CA MET A 11 -14.59 10.57 -14.55
C MET A 11 -13.07 10.47 -14.22
N TRP A 12 -12.74 9.83 -13.08
CA TRP A 12 -11.40 9.63 -12.58
C TRP A 12 -11.23 8.16 -12.17
N PRO A 13 -10.61 7.33 -13.00
CA PRO A 13 -10.47 5.91 -12.71
C PRO A 13 -9.53 5.67 -11.52
N ARG A 14 -9.95 4.79 -10.62
CA ARG A 14 -9.10 4.29 -9.56
C ARG A 14 -8.07 3.32 -10.12
N ARG A 15 -6.85 3.39 -9.61
CA ARG A 15 -5.78 2.45 -9.97
C ARG A 15 -5.38 1.64 -8.76
N LEU A 16 -5.36 0.33 -8.94
CA LEU A 16 -4.88 -0.63 -7.96
C LEU A 16 -3.52 -1.16 -8.39
N LEU A 17 -2.50 -0.89 -7.60
CA LEU A 17 -1.13 -1.36 -7.82
C LEU A 17 -0.81 -2.45 -6.81
N LEU A 18 -0.45 -3.65 -7.29
CA LEU A 18 -0.06 -4.77 -6.47
C LEU A 18 1.46 -4.90 -6.41
N PHE A 19 2.04 -4.62 -5.25
CA PHE A 19 3.46 -4.82 -4.94
C PHE A 19 3.64 -6.14 -4.18
N GLU A 20 4.87 -6.57 -3.95
CA GLU A 20 5.15 -7.82 -3.22
C GLU A 20 4.73 -7.77 -1.75
N ASP A 21 4.86 -6.63 -1.10
CA ASP A 21 4.65 -6.40 0.33
C ASP A 21 3.34 -5.68 0.66
N ARG A 22 2.75 -4.98 -0.31
CA ARG A 22 1.59 -4.11 -0.12
C ARG A 22 0.77 -3.95 -1.39
N ILE A 23 -0.42 -3.38 -1.23
CA ILE A 23 -1.18 -2.80 -2.33
C ILE A 23 -1.25 -1.27 -2.17
N GLU A 24 -1.31 -0.57 -3.28
CA GLU A 24 -1.59 0.86 -3.33
C GLU A 24 -2.84 1.10 -4.16
N VAL A 25 -3.77 1.86 -3.60
CA VAL A 25 -4.94 2.36 -4.33
C VAL A 25 -4.71 3.83 -4.57
N ARG A 26 -4.70 4.22 -5.84
CA ARG A 26 -4.58 5.61 -6.25
C ARG A 26 -5.92 6.12 -6.71
N ASP A 27 -6.38 7.16 -6.04
CA ASP A 27 -7.60 7.90 -6.33
C ASP A 27 -7.25 9.31 -6.80
N PHE A 28 -7.94 9.78 -7.81
CA PHE A 28 -7.86 11.18 -8.21
C PHE A 28 -9.09 11.93 -7.68
N GLU A 29 -8.92 12.71 -6.64
CA GLU A 29 -9.97 13.54 -6.07
C GLU A 29 -9.61 15.02 -6.25
N LEU A 30 -10.40 15.76 -7.05
CA LEU A 30 -10.29 17.22 -7.22
C LEU A 30 -8.85 17.75 -7.43
N LEU A 31 -8.14 17.23 -8.45
CA LEU A 31 -6.77 17.62 -8.80
C LEU A 31 -5.67 17.17 -7.80
N ARG A 32 -5.99 16.31 -6.85
CA ARG A 32 -5.01 15.69 -5.95
C ARG A 32 -5.02 14.18 -6.10
N GLU A 33 -3.86 13.62 -6.38
CA GLU A 33 -3.65 12.18 -6.30
C GLU A 33 -3.58 11.76 -4.83
N ARG A 34 -4.45 10.86 -4.44
CA ARG A 34 -4.47 10.27 -3.11
C ARG A 34 -4.04 8.81 -3.24
N ALA A 35 -2.90 8.47 -2.68
CA ALA A 35 -2.42 7.09 -2.63
C ALA A 35 -2.69 6.50 -1.24
N GLN A 36 -3.48 5.43 -1.18
CA GLN A 36 -3.69 4.66 0.04
C GLN A 36 -2.88 3.37 -0.05
N LYS A 37 -1.94 3.20 0.87
CA LYS A 37 -1.07 2.01 0.97
C LYS A 37 -1.61 1.07 2.04
N MET A 38 -1.70 -0.22 1.72
CA MET A 38 -2.26 -1.24 2.60
C MET A 38 -1.42 -2.52 2.54
N SER A 39 -1.10 -3.07 3.72
CA SER A 39 -0.40 -4.34 3.84
C SER A 39 -1.35 -5.52 3.65
N TYR A 40 -0.86 -6.61 3.06
CA TYR A 40 -1.63 -7.85 2.90
C TYR A 40 -2.06 -8.47 4.25
N GLY A 41 -1.31 -8.20 5.33
CA GLY A 41 -1.66 -8.67 6.68
C GLY A 41 -2.92 -8.04 7.27
N MET A 42 -3.34 -6.88 6.75
CA MET A 42 -4.57 -6.19 7.18
C MET A 42 -5.79 -6.59 6.34
N MET A 43 -5.61 -7.36 5.29
CA MET A 43 -6.71 -7.79 4.42
C MET A 43 -7.42 -9.01 4.98
N GLU A 44 -8.74 -8.99 4.95
CA GLU A 44 -9.58 -10.08 5.43
C GLU A 44 -10.10 -10.93 4.28
N LYS A 45 -10.60 -10.29 3.24
CA LYS A 45 -11.27 -10.96 2.13
C LYS A 45 -11.13 -10.18 0.83
N VAL A 46 -11.04 -10.92 -0.26
CA VAL A 46 -11.07 -10.39 -1.63
C VAL A 46 -12.17 -11.11 -2.40
N VAL A 47 -13.04 -10.35 -3.04
CA VAL A 47 -14.17 -10.88 -3.81
C VAL A 47 -14.16 -10.26 -5.19
N VAL A 48 -14.28 -11.09 -6.21
CA VAL A 48 -14.56 -10.66 -7.58
C VAL A 48 -16.03 -10.97 -7.88
N SER A 49 -16.77 -9.97 -8.29
CA SER A 49 -18.18 -10.12 -8.65
C SER A 49 -18.46 -9.38 -9.95
N GLY A 50 -19.27 -9.96 -10.81
CA GLY A 50 -19.68 -9.35 -12.08
C GLY A 50 -20.17 -10.38 -13.08
N GLU A 51 -21.00 -9.91 -13.99
CA GLU A 51 -21.51 -10.69 -15.11
C GLU A 51 -20.81 -10.26 -16.41
N GLY A 52 -20.58 -11.25 -17.29
CA GLY A 52 -19.91 -10.99 -18.55
C GLY A 52 -18.40 -10.78 -18.43
N TRP A 53 -17.86 -9.82 -19.17
CA TRP A 53 -16.42 -9.55 -19.29
C TRP A 53 -15.89 -8.50 -18.29
N LEU A 54 -16.77 -7.74 -17.65
CA LEU A 54 -16.46 -6.77 -16.62
C LEU A 54 -16.83 -7.29 -15.23
N ALA A 55 -15.99 -7.01 -14.26
CA ALA A 55 -16.16 -7.37 -12.87
C ALA A 55 -15.83 -6.21 -11.94
N SER A 56 -16.24 -6.36 -10.69
CA SER A 56 -15.85 -5.50 -9.58
C SER A 56 -14.99 -6.29 -8.60
N LEU A 57 -13.89 -5.73 -8.17
CA LEU A 57 -13.00 -6.28 -7.16
C LEU A 57 -13.26 -5.57 -5.83
N LEU A 58 -13.72 -6.30 -4.83
CA LEU A 58 -13.94 -5.81 -3.47
C LEU A 58 -12.88 -6.38 -2.54
N ILE A 59 -12.14 -5.50 -1.86
CA ILE A 59 -11.13 -5.85 -0.87
C ILE A 59 -11.59 -5.37 0.49
N THR A 60 -11.83 -6.30 1.41
CA THR A 60 -12.18 -6.00 2.81
C THR A 60 -10.90 -5.92 3.64
N ILE A 61 -10.78 -4.86 4.45
CA ILE A 61 -9.59 -4.53 5.21
C ILE A 61 -9.97 -4.35 6.67
N GLN A 62 -9.23 -4.96 7.58
CA GLN A 62 -9.47 -4.87 9.01
C GLN A 62 -9.34 -3.41 9.50
N GLY A 63 -10.38 -2.91 10.16
CA GLY A 63 -10.40 -1.57 10.74
C GLY A 63 -10.47 -0.42 9.74
N SER A 64 -10.66 -0.70 8.45
CA SER A 64 -10.75 0.30 7.39
C SER A 64 -11.98 0.10 6.50
N ARG A 65 -12.31 1.11 5.72
CA ARG A 65 -13.37 0.98 4.72
C ARG A 65 -12.95 0.01 3.62
N PRO A 66 -13.85 -0.84 3.12
CA PRO A 66 -13.54 -1.72 2.01
C PRO A 66 -13.21 -0.91 0.75
N VAL A 67 -12.28 -1.43 -0.04
CA VAL A 67 -11.90 -0.86 -1.34
C VAL A 67 -12.67 -1.58 -2.43
N LEU A 68 -13.38 -0.81 -3.24
CA LEU A 68 -14.12 -1.31 -4.39
C LEU A 68 -13.53 -0.72 -5.67
N ILE A 69 -13.07 -1.58 -6.57
CA ILE A 69 -12.62 -1.24 -7.93
C ILE A 69 -13.63 -1.82 -8.92
N ARG A 70 -14.26 -0.97 -9.72
CA ARG A 70 -15.33 -1.37 -10.64
C ARG A 70 -14.85 -1.40 -12.09
N GLY A 71 -15.51 -2.22 -12.91
CA GLY A 71 -15.27 -2.24 -14.35
C GLY A 71 -13.90 -2.76 -14.77
N VAL A 72 -13.28 -3.60 -13.93
CA VAL A 72 -12.06 -4.32 -14.32
C VAL A 72 -12.42 -5.48 -15.25
N ASN A 73 -11.52 -5.81 -16.17
CA ASN A 73 -11.66 -7.04 -16.94
C ASN A 73 -11.72 -8.22 -15.97
N LYS A 74 -12.70 -9.13 -16.14
CA LYS A 74 -12.96 -10.25 -15.23
C LYS A 74 -11.73 -11.13 -15.03
N GLU A 75 -11.02 -11.43 -16.11
CA GLU A 75 -9.79 -12.24 -16.05
C GLU A 75 -8.70 -11.55 -15.21
N ASN A 76 -8.50 -10.26 -15.40
CA ASN A 76 -7.56 -9.48 -14.60
C ASN A 76 -7.99 -9.37 -13.13
N GLY A 77 -9.29 -9.24 -12.87
CA GLY A 77 -9.86 -9.26 -11.52
C GLY A 77 -9.59 -10.58 -10.80
N GLU A 78 -9.80 -11.72 -11.46
CA GLU A 78 -9.52 -13.05 -10.91
C GLU A 78 -8.02 -13.29 -10.70
N ARG A 79 -7.17 -12.85 -11.63
CA ARG A 79 -5.70 -12.89 -11.46
C ARG A 79 -5.26 -12.07 -10.25
N ALA A 80 -5.79 -10.86 -10.09
CA ALA A 80 -5.49 -10.01 -8.95
C ALA A 80 -5.95 -10.65 -7.64
N ARG A 81 -7.17 -11.23 -7.61
CA ARG A 81 -7.67 -11.95 -6.44
C ARG A 81 -6.71 -13.07 -6.04
N THR A 82 -6.33 -13.92 -6.98
CA THR A 82 -5.41 -15.04 -6.73
C THR A 82 -4.07 -14.54 -6.17
N LEU A 83 -3.49 -13.51 -6.77
CA LEU A 83 -2.23 -12.92 -6.29
C LEU A 83 -2.35 -12.32 -4.89
N ILE A 84 -3.44 -11.64 -4.59
CA ILE A 84 -3.68 -11.04 -3.27
C ILE A 84 -3.86 -12.16 -2.23
N GLU A 85 -4.69 -13.16 -2.51
CA GLU A 85 -4.92 -14.30 -1.61
C GLU A 85 -3.63 -15.09 -1.32
N GLU A 86 -2.81 -15.32 -2.35
CA GLU A 86 -1.51 -15.97 -2.19
C GLU A 86 -0.56 -15.17 -1.27
N ARG A 87 -0.52 -13.84 -1.45
CA ARG A 87 0.31 -12.97 -0.63
C ARG A 87 -0.23 -12.84 0.79
N MET A 88 -1.55 -12.77 0.97
CA MET A 88 -2.19 -12.82 2.29
C MET A 88 -1.81 -14.10 3.03
N LYS A 89 -1.83 -15.24 2.33
CA LYS A 89 -1.42 -16.55 2.89
C LYS A 89 0.06 -16.54 3.28
N ARG A 90 0.95 -16.08 2.42
CA ARG A 90 2.39 -15.97 2.71
C ARG A 90 2.67 -15.11 3.95
N VAL A 91 1.92 -14.02 4.13
CA VAL A 91 2.06 -13.15 5.31
C VAL A 91 1.57 -13.85 6.57
N LYS A 92 0.48 -14.59 6.51
CA LYS A 92 -0.04 -15.39 7.63
C LYS A 92 0.91 -16.53 8.02
N ASP A 93 1.50 -17.19 7.02
CA ASP A 93 2.43 -18.32 7.24
C ASP A 93 3.82 -17.85 7.71
N ASN A 94 4.20 -16.59 7.45
CA ASN A 94 5.50 -16.04 7.85
C ASN A 94 5.39 -14.64 8.48
N PRO A 95 4.87 -14.53 9.72
CA PRO A 95 4.63 -13.25 10.39
C PRO A 95 5.90 -12.44 10.67
N SER A 96 7.08 -13.07 10.60
CA SER A 96 8.37 -12.40 10.85
C SER A 96 8.78 -11.43 9.74
N ARG A 97 8.30 -11.61 8.51
CA ARG A 97 8.58 -10.70 7.38
C ARG A 97 7.73 -9.43 7.41
N THR A 98 6.53 -9.51 7.94
CA THR A 98 5.57 -8.39 8.01
C THR A 98 5.99 -7.34 9.05
N ARG A 99 6.78 -7.73 10.05
CA ARG A 99 7.30 -6.78 11.07
C ARG A 99 8.38 -5.83 10.51
N ARG A 100 8.96 -6.09 9.34
CA ARG A 100 9.96 -5.20 8.72
C ARG A 100 9.35 -4.09 7.84
N SER A 101 8.09 -4.19 7.45
CA SER A 101 7.39 -3.21 6.61
C SER A 101 6.20 -2.53 7.28
N SER A 102 5.93 -2.84 8.56
CA SER A 102 4.97 -2.07 9.35
C SER A 102 5.71 -0.89 10.00
N PRO A 103 5.27 0.35 9.80
CA PRO A 103 5.88 1.49 10.46
C PRO A 103 5.70 1.34 11.97
N ALA A 104 6.76 0.93 12.63
CA ALA A 104 6.73 0.68 14.07
C ALA A 104 6.60 1.99 14.88
N ASN A 105 6.67 3.13 14.21
CA ASN A 105 6.42 4.43 14.81
C ASN A 105 6.15 5.47 13.70
N PRO A 106 4.93 6.03 13.60
CA PRO A 106 4.62 7.09 12.63
C PRO A 106 5.48 8.36 12.84
N GLU A 107 6.00 8.56 14.02
CA GLU A 107 6.90 9.66 14.35
C GLU A 107 8.30 9.44 13.74
N ALA A 108 8.84 8.23 13.84
CA ALA A 108 10.12 7.89 13.23
C ALA A 108 10.06 7.97 11.69
N GLU A 109 8.94 7.59 11.06
CA GLU A 109 8.77 7.74 9.62
C GLU A 109 8.72 9.21 9.19
N ARG A 110 8.00 10.05 9.93
CA ARG A 110 7.97 11.50 9.67
C ARG A 110 9.34 12.12 9.80
N LEU A 111 10.13 11.71 10.79
CA LEU A 111 11.51 12.18 10.96
C LEU A 111 12.42 11.70 9.81
N ILE A 112 12.32 10.46 9.38
CA ILE A 112 13.09 9.93 8.26
C ILE A 112 12.68 10.63 6.95
N GLN A 113 11.39 10.92 6.76
CA GLN A 113 10.91 11.66 5.61
C GLN A 113 11.46 13.09 5.61
N ALA A 114 11.38 13.80 6.73
CA ALA A 114 11.94 15.14 6.87
C ALA A 114 13.46 15.17 6.62
N LEU A 115 14.19 14.17 7.13
CA LEU A 115 15.63 14.03 6.86
C LEU A 115 15.92 13.79 5.36
N THR A 116 15.05 13.05 4.68
CA THR A 116 15.16 12.79 3.24
C THR A 116 14.95 14.07 2.45
N GLU A 117 13.94 14.86 2.80
CA GLU A 117 13.67 16.16 2.17
C GLU A 117 14.83 17.15 2.38
N LEU A 118 15.43 17.19 3.57
CA LEU A 118 16.59 18.02 3.87
C LEU A 118 17.85 17.60 3.08
N ARG A 119 18.04 16.30 2.88
CA ARG A 119 19.12 15.78 2.03
C ARG A 119 18.91 16.17 0.57
N ASP A 120 17.68 15.97 0.04
CA ASP A 120 17.33 16.24 -1.35
C ASP A 120 17.36 17.75 -1.65
N ALA A 121 17.11 18.60 -0.64
CA ALA A 121 17.30 20.04 -0.69
C ALA A 121 18.77 20.48 -0.58
N GLY A 122 19.71 19.56 -0.39
CA GLY A 122 21.14 19.84 -0.24
C GLY A 122 21.54 20.48 1.09
N ILE A 123 20.65 20.47 2.09
CA ILE A 123 20.87 21.03 3.44
C ILE A 123 21.63 20.04 4.32
N LEU A 124 21.41 18.73 4.10
CA LEU A 124 22.10 17.63 4.78
C LEU A 124 23.01 16.88 3.81
N SER A 125 24.24 16.62 4.24
CA SER A 125 25.13 15.70 3.52
C SER A 125 24.65 14.27 3.64
N LYS A 126 25.15 13.38 2.76
CA LYS A 126 24.80 11.96 2.80
C LYS A 126 25.23 11.29 4.11
N GLU A 127 26.41 11.66 4.60
CA GLU A 127 26.97 11.13 5.86
C GLU A 127 26.14 11.57 7.08
N GLU A 128 25.73 12.83 7.12
CA GLU A 128 24.85 13.36 8.17
C GLU A 128 23.46 12.72 8.14
N PHE A 129 22.91 12.49 6.95
CA PHE A 129 21.65 11.78 6.77
C PHE A 129 21.74 10.34 7.30
N ASP A 130 22.79 9.59 6.95
CA ASP A 130 22.97 8.20 7.38
C ASP A 130 23.16 8.10 8.89
N THR A 131 23.89 9.06 9.47
CA THR A 131 24.09 9.16 10.93
C THR A 131 22.77 9.42 11.66
N LYS A 132 22.02 10.45 11.24
CA LYS A 132 20.74 10.82 11.88
C LYS A 132 19.66 9.76 11.67
N ARG A 133 19.63 9.13 10.51
CA ARG A 133 18.75 8.00 10.26
C ARG A 133 19.04 6.84 11.22
N SER A 134 20.30 6.54 11.45
CA SER A 134 20.73 5.50 12.40
C SER A 134 20.34 5.83 13.83
N GLU A 135 20.42 7.11 14.25
CA GLU A 135 19.98 7.59 15.56
C GLU A 135 18.46 7.44 15.74
N VAL A 136 17.66 7.82 14.73
CA VAL A 136 16.20 7.65 14.75
C VAL A 136 15.81 6.17 14.89
N ILE A 137 16.55 5.29 14.25
CA ILE A 137 16.34 3.84 14.33
C ILE A 137 16.82 3.28 15.69
N ARG A 138 17.93 3.78 16.23
CA ARG A 138 18.52 3.36 17.52
C ARG A 138 17.77 3.89 18.75
N GLY A 139 17.26 5.11 18.72
CA GLY A 139 16.52 5.71 19.85
C GLY A 139 15.31 4.89 20.32
N LYS A 140 15.00 3.82 19.58
CA LYS A 140 13.98 2.82 19.92
C LYS A 140 14.47 1.77 20.96
N SER A 141 15.78 1.65 21.21
CA SER A 141 16.31 0.59 22.08
C SER A 141 16.43 0.98 23.55
N GLU A 142 16.29 2.26 23.90
CA GLU A 142 16.54 2.75 25.26
C GLU A 142 15.29 3.10 26.08
N HIS A 143 14.08 2.99 25.52
CA HIS A 143 12.83 3.18 26.28
C HIS A 143 12.10 1.83 26.45
N ARG A 144 12.71 1.01 27.28
CA ARG A 144 12.06 -0.19 27.82
C ARG A 144 12.23 -0.24 29.33
#